data_b5033241257892457bf578da40e3c632
#
_entry.id   b5033241257892457bf578da40e3c632
#
_cell.length_a   1.000
_cell.length_b   1.000
_cell.length_c   1.000
_cell.angle_alpha   90.00
_cell.angle_beta   90.00
_cell.angle_gamma   90.00
#
_symmetry.space_group_name_H-M   'P 1'
#
loop_
_entity.id
_entity.type
_entity.pdbx_description
1 polymer ?
#
loop_
_entity_poly.entity_id
_entity_poly.type
_entity_poly.pdbx_seq_one_letter_code
_entity_poly.pdbx_strand_id
1 'polypeptide(L)'
;MYRMKTRVLIFLFMLCSLSLGAQIRLEGYRQADINPELLTGRWKARWISMPGEPANVYGVYHMRKTFELGEVPSRFIVHVTADNRYKLYLNGRFVSLGPARGDIYNWNFETVDLA
;
A
#
# COMPACT_ATOMS: atom_id res chain seq x y z
N MET A 1 -30.80 44.33 -12.86
CA MET A 1 -29.34 44.11 -12.83
C MET A 1 -28.85 43.17 -11.72
N TYR A 2 -29.68 42.76 -10.78
CA TYR A 2 -29.34 41.83 -9.68
C TYR A 2 -29.44 40.34 -10.04
N ARG A 3 -30.30 39.94 -10.97
CA ARG A 3 -30.53 38.51 -11.32
C ARG A 3 -29.37 37.82 -12.06
N MET A 4 -28.49 38.59 -12.70
CA MET A 4 -27.38 38.04 -13.49
C MET A 4 -26.19 37.64 -12.58
N LYS A 5 -25.94 38.39 -11.51
CA LYS A 5 -24.87 38.12 -10.54
C LYS A 5 -25.09 36.83 -9.73
N THR A 6 -26.33 36.53 -9.38
CA THR A 6 -26.68 35.34 -8.62
C THR A 6 -26.51 34.04 -9.45
N ARG A 7 -26.84 34.10 -10.74
CA ARG A 7 -26.68 32.95 -11.64
C ARG A 7 -25.20 32.59 -11.90
N VAL A 8 -24.36 33.62 -12.03
CA VAL A 8 -22.90 33.44 -12.18
C VAL A 8 -22.28 32.87 -10.91
N LEU A 9 -22.74 33.31 -9.74
CA LEU A 9 -22.26 32.76 -8.44
C LEU A 9 -22.64 31.31 -8.25
N ILE A 10 -23.85 30.90 -8.61
CA ILE A 10 -24.32 29.52 -8.54
C ILE A 10 -23.53 28.64 -9.53
N PHE A 11 -23.23 29.14 -10.72
CA PHE A 11 -22.40 28.40 -11.67
C PHE A 11 -20.95 28.23 -11.22
N LEU A 12 -20.39 29.24 -10.59
CA LEU A 12 -19.03 29.16 -10.01
C LEU A 12 -18.98 28.18 -8.83
N PHE A 13 -20.01 28.14 -7.99
CA PHE A 13 -20.12 27.19 -6.88
C PHE A 13 -20.31 25.76 -7.39
N MET A 14 -21.04 25.55 -8.48
CA MET A 14 -21.25 24.24 -9.09
C MET A 14 -19.99 23.73 -9.82
N LEU A 15 -19.17 24.62 -10.37
CA LEU A 15 -17.85 24.22 -10.93
C LEU A 15 -16.83 23.85 -9.83
N CYS A 16 -16.89 24.50 -8.66
CA CYS A 16 -15.99 24.21 -7.55
C CYS A 16 -16.30 22.85 -6.89
N SER A 17 -17.55 22.39 -6.95
CA SER A 17 -17.95 21.09 -6.40
C SER A 17 -17.56 19.90 -7.29
N LEU A 18 -17.17 20.13 -8.54
CA LEU A 18 -16.71 19.08 -9.46
C LEU A 18 -15.22 18.74 -9.30
N SER A 19 -14.46 19.54 -8.56
CA SER A 19 -13.01 19.32 -8.38
C SER A 19 -12.62 18.61 -7.08
N LEU A 20 -13.56 18.18 -6.23
CA LEU A 20 -13.27 17.44 -5.00
C LEU A 20 -13.26 15.92 -5.18
N GLY A 21 -13.16 15.44 -6.38
CA GLY A 21 -13.12 14.00 -6.70
C GLY A 21 -11.72 13.45 -6.97
N ALA A 22 -10.65 14.04 -6.42
CA ALA A 22 -9.35 13.39 -6.36
C ALA A 22 -9.38 12.28 -5.30
N GLN A 23 -10.19 11.25 -5.52
CA GLN A 23 -10.03 10.00 -4.81
C GLN A 23 -8.67 9.44 -5.25
N ILE A 24 -7.73 9.42 -4.31
CA ILE A 24 -6.54 8.58 -4.43
C ILE A 24 -7.08 7.15 -4.52
N ARG A 25 -7.25 6.66 -5.73
CA ARG A 25 -7.54 5.26 -5.98
C ARG A 25 -6.27 4.51 -5.62
N LEU A 26 -6.25 3.88 -4.47
CA LEU A 26 -5.27 2.86 -4.15
C LEU A 26 -5.62 1.65 -5.04
N GLU A 27 -5.17 1.72 -6.30
CA GLU A 27 -5.28 0.60 -7.21
C GLU A 27 -4.27 -0.45 -6.73
N GLY A 28 -4.74 -1.63 -6.45
CA GLY A 28 -3.87 -2.78 -6.22
C GLY A 28 -4.29 -3.76 -5.15
N TYR A 29 -5.27 -3.44 -4.31
CA TYR A 29 -5.69 -4.36 -3.27
C TYR A 29 -6.95 -5.12 -3.64
N ARG A 30 -6.84 -6.37 -4.06
CA ARG A 30 -7.95 -7.31 -4.20
C ARG A 30 -7.75 -8.44 -3.21
N GLN A 31 -8.62 -8.55 -2.22
CA GLN A 31 -8.61 -9.64 -1.25
C GLN A 31 -8.75 -11.03 -1.91
N ALA A 32 -9.32 -11.08 -3.10
CA ALA A 32 -9.43 -12.28 -3.93
C ALA A 32 -8.06 -12.85 -4.38
N ASP A 33 -7.00 -12.09 -4.26
CA ASP A 33 -5.64 -12.50 -4.64
C ASP A 33 -4.86 -13.13 -3.47
N ILE A 34 -5.44 -13.19 -2.28
CA ILE A 34 -4.82 -13.82 -1.11
C ILE A 34 -4.86 -15.34 -1.28
N ASN A 35 -3.68 -15.97 -1.24
CA ASN A 35 -3.61 -17.41 -1.14
C ASN A 35 -4.17 -17.87 0.22
N PRO A 36 -5.24 -18.68 0.27
CA PRO A 36 -5.85 -19.14 1.51
C PRO A 36 -4.87 -19.87 2.46
N GLU A 37 -3.85 -20.51 1.93
CA GLU A 37 -2.81 -21.18 2.74
C GLU A 37 -2.06 -20.20 3.65
N LEU A 38 -1.98 -18.93 3.28
CA LEU A 38 -1.31 -17.88 4.09
C LEU A 38 -2.11 -17.50 5.33
N LEU A 39 -3.41 -17.81 5.36
CA LEU A 39 -4.29 -17.50 6.50
C LEU A 39 -4.19 -18.56 7.60
N THR A 40 -3.84 -19.78 7.26
CA THR A 40 -3.85 -20.92 8.19
C THR A 40 -2.53 -21.68 8.21
N GLY A 41 -1.74 -21.55 7.17
CA GLY A 41 -0.49 -22.27 6.98
C GLY A 41 0.73 -21.51 7.50
N ARG A 42 1.85 -22.20 7.50
CA ARG A 42 3.14 -21.59 7.83
C ARG A 42 3.70 -20.87 6.60
N TRP A 43 4.02 -19.60 6.75
CA TRP A 43 4.67 -18.83 5.71
C TRP A 43 6.05 -19.38 5.36
N LYS A 44 6.38 -19.41 4.06
CA LYS A 44 7.72 -19.75 3.56
C LYS A 44 8.71 -18.61 3.82
N ALA A 45 8.22 -17.37 3.80
CA ALA A 45 9.01 -16.20 4.15
C ALA A 45 9.46 -16.25 5.62
N ARG A 46 10.62 -15.66 5.88
CA ARG A 46 11.17 -15.52 7.22
C ARG A 46 11.28 -14.05 7.58
N TRP A 47 11.19 -13.76 8.86
CA TRP A 47 11.52 -12.44 9.38
C TRP A 47 12.99 -12.11 9.09
N ILE A 48 13.21 -10.89 8.63
CA ILE A 48 14.54 -10.33 8.41
C ILE A 48 14.71 -9.12 9.32
N SER A 49 15.92 -8.95 9.84
CA SER A 49 16.31 -7.82 10.68
C SER A 49 17.74 -7.38 10.35
N MET A 50 18.16 -6.26 10.88
CA MET A 50 19.55 -5.81 10.76
C MET A 50 20.44 -6.65 11.69
N PRO A 51 21.57 -7.16 11.19
CA PRO A 51 22.51 -7.90 12.02
C PRO A 51 23.04 -7.04 13.18
N GLY A 52 23.03 -7.60 14.38
CA GLY A 52 23.57 -6.95 15.57
C GLY A 52 22.68 -5.91 16.24
N GLU A 53 21.51 -5.61 15.68
CA GLU A 53 20.56 -4.70 16.32
C GLU A 53 19.75 -5.42 17.41
N PRO A 54 19.58 -4.79 18.58
CA PRO A 54 18.71 -5.33 19.63
C PRO A 54 17.24 -5.41 19.18
N ALA A 55 16.55 -6.50 19.49
CA ALA A 55 15.18 -6.73 19.06
C ALA A 55 14.14 -5.72 19.59
N ASN A 56 14.47 -4.98 20.65
CA ASN A 56 13.53 -4.10 21.35
C ASN A 56 13.84 -2.60 21.18
N VAL A 57 14.66 -2.24 20.21
CA VAL A 57 15.03 -0.84 19.96
C VAL A 57 14.24 -0.32 18.77
N TYR A 58 13.70 0.89 18.92
CA TYR A 58 13.08 1.58 17.79
C TYR A 58 14.10 1.85 16.69
N GLY A 59 13.75 1.50 15.46
CA GLY A 59 14.59 1.73 14.30
C GLY A 59 13.77 1.86 13.03
N VAL A 60 14.35 2.55 12.05
CA VAL A 60 13.84 2.61 10.68
C VAL A 60 14.91 2.02 9.77
N TYR A 61 14.57 0.94 9.09
CA TYR A 61 15.51 0.18 8.29
C TYR A 61 15.14 0.24 6.82
N HIS A 62 16.14 0.41 5.97
CA HIS A 62 16.00 0.34 4.53
C HIS A 62 16.51 -1.01 4.04
N MET A 63 15.60 -1.84 3.55
CA MET A 63 15.93 -3.13 2.97
C MET A 63 15.71 -3.07 1.46
N ARG A 64 16.63 -3.63 0.69
CA ARG A 64 16.56 -3.65 -0.76
C ARG A 64 16.81 -5.06 -1.28
N LYS A 65 15.94 -5.49 -2.21
CA LYS A 65 16.12 -6.71 -3.00
C LYS A 65 16.11 -6.35 -4.47
N THR A 66 17.11 -6.79 -5.21
CA THR A 66 17.15 -6.71 -6.68
C THR A 66 16.98 -8.11 -7.25
N PHE A 67 16.24 -8.20 -8.33
CA PHE A 67 16.07 -9.41 -9.12
C PHE A 67 15.78 -9.02 -10.57
N GLU A 68 16.06 -9.94 -11.47
CA GLU A 68 15.80 -9.76 -12.90
C GLU A 68 14.66 -10.69 -13.30
N LEU A 69 13.77 -10.19 -14.15
CA LEU A 69 12.69 -10.96 -14.75
C LEU A 69 12.99 -11.04 -16.26
N GLY A 70 12.92 -12.25 -16.81
CA GLY A 70 13.06 -12.43 -18.26
C GLY A 70 11.94 -11.77 -19.05
N GLU A 71 10.73 -11.77 -18.47
CA GLU A 71 9.55 -11.10 -19.00
C GLU A 71 8.80 -10.43 -17.87
N VAL A 72 8.11 -9.32 -18.18
CA VAL A 72 7.22 -8.67 -17.20
C VAL A 72 5.95 -9.50 -17.11
N PRO A 73 5.66 -10.11 -15.95
CA PRO A 73 4.46 -10.92 -15.79
C PRO A 73 3.21 -10.04 -15.80
N SER A 74 2.09 -10.56 -16.29
CA SER A 74 0.79 -9.87 -16.22
C SER A 74 0.23 -9.75 -14.79
N ARG A 75 0.78 -10.53 -13.86
CA ARG A 75 0.47 -10.48 -12.42
C ARG A 75 1.72 -10.88 -11.63
N PHE A 76 2.05 -10.09 -10.63
CA PHE A 76 3.15 -10.37 -9.72
C PHE A 76 2.73 -10.10 -8.28
N ILE A 77 2.02 -11.06 -7.70
CA ILE A 77 1.45 -10.92 -6.36
C ILE A 77 2.51 -11.13 -5.30
N VAL A 78 2.63 -10.16 -4.41
CA VAL A 78 3.54 -10.17 -3.26
C VAL A 78 2.74 -9.94 -1.98
N HIS A 79 3.03 -10.76 -0.97
CA HIS A 79 2.49 -10.60 0.37
C HIS A 79 3.56 -10.00 1.27
N VAL A 80 3.24 -8.87 1.91
CA VAL A 80 4.21 -8.09 2.69
C VAL A 80 3.68 -7.84 4.08
N THR A 81 4.53 -8.05 5.07
CA THR A 81 4.26 -7.69 6.46
C THR A 81 5.49 -7.05 7.11
N ALA A 82 5.30 -6.40 8.23
CA ALA A 82 6.36 -5.86 9.07
C ALA A 82 5.91 -5.90 10.53
N ASP A 83 6.87 -5.85 11.45
CA ASP A 83 6.60 -5.83 12.88
C ASP A 83 5.72 -4.63 13.28
N ASN A 84 6.00 -3.46 12.73
CA ASN A 84 5.19 -2.27 12.97
C ASN A 84 4.59 -1.75 11.66
N ARG A 85 5.39 -1.08 10.82
CA ARG A 85 4.94 -0.53 9.54
C ARG A 85 6.05 -0.55 8.51
N TYR A 86 5.66 -0.61 7.23
CA TYR A 86 6.58 -0.48 6.10
C TYR A 86 6.06 0.53 5.06
N LYS A 87 6.97 1.00 4.25
CA LYS A 87 6.68 1.61 2.95
C LYS A 87 7.34 0.74 1.88
N LEU A 88 6.54 0.25 0.93
CA LEU A 88 7.03 -0.54 -0.18
C LEU A 88 7.25 0.35 -1.41
N TYR A 89 8.38 0.15 -2.05
CA TYR A 89 8.72 0.81 -3.31
C TYR A 89 9.15 -0.23 -4.34
N LEU A 90 8.76 -0.03 -5.59
CA LEU A 90 9.24 -0.77 -6.75
C LEU A 90 9.91 0.20 -7.71
N ASN A 91 11.19 -0.03 -8.02
CA ASN A 91 11.98 0.83 -8.91
C ASN A 91 11.90 2.33 -8.54
N GLY A 92 11.92 2.64 -7.24
CA GLY A 92 11.82 3.99 -6.71
C GLY A 92 10.41 4.57 -6.65
N ARG A 93 9.39 3.88 -7.16
CA ARG A 93 7.99 4.31 -7.10
C ARG A 93 7.31 3.72 -5.86
N PHE A 94 6.56 4.55 -5.15
CA PHE A 94 5.77 4.11 -4.01
C PHE A 94 4.66 3.16 -4.45
N VAL A 95 4.51 2.03 -3.75
CA VAL A 95 3.52 0.99 -4.02
C VAL A 95 2.51 0.90 -2.90
N SER A 96 2.95 0.66 -1.67
CA SER A 96 2.03 0.44 -0.55
C SER A 96 2.62 0.86 0.79
N LEU A 97 1.73 1.10 1.74
CA LEU A 97 2.01 1.36 3.14
C LEU A 97 1.24 0.33 3.96
N GLY A 98 1.90 -0.34 4.88
CA GLY A 98 1.26 -1.34 5.74
C GLY A 98 2.22 -1.87 6.80
N PRO A 99 1.83 -2.96 7.43
CA PRO A 99 0.48 -3.49 7.50
C PRO A 99 -0.42 -2.67 8.44
N ALA A 100 -1.71 -3.02 8.50
CA ALA A 100 -2.56 -2.60 9.61
C ALA A 100 -1.98 -3.12 10.93
N ARG A 101 -2.16 -2.39 12.02
CA ARG A 101 -1.66 -2.84 13.33
C ARG A 101 -2.30 -4.17 13.72
N GLY A 102 -1.45 -5.11 14.07
CA GLY A 102 -1.80 -6.37 14.71
C GLY A 102 -1.41 -6.38 16.18
N ASP A 103 -1.46 -7.56 16.77
CA ASP A 103 -0.91 -7.87 18.08
C ASP A 103 0.08 -9.04 17.97
N ILE A 104 0.65 -9.49 19.10
CA ILE A 104 1.65 -10.57 19.11
C ILE A 104 1.11 -11.93 18.64
N TYR A 105 -0.21 -12.09 18.55
CA TYR A 105 -0.86 -13.34 18.12
C TYR A 105 -1.47 -13.22 16.71
N ASN A 106 -1.74 -11.98 16.26
CA ASN A 106 -2.43 -11.70 15.02
C ASN A 106 -1.62 -10.70 14.18
N TRP A 107 -0.86 -11.23 13.25
CA TRP A 107 -0.05 -10.44 12.33
C TRP A 107 -0.83 -10.15 11.05
N ASN A 108 -0.99 -8.87 10.74
CA ASN A 108 -1.59 -8.45 9.49
C ASN A 108 -0.54 -8.41 8.37
N PHE A 109 -0.98 -8.59 7.15
CA PHE A 109 -0.17 -8.44 5.94
C PHE A 109 -0.97 -7.78 4.83
N GLU A 110 -0.27 -7.21 3.88
CA GLU A 110 -0.88 -6.63 2.69
C GLU A 110 -0.52 -7.48 1.47
N THR A 111 -1.47 -7.57 0.54
CA THR A 111 -1.30 -8.25 -0.74
C THR A 111 -1.28 -7.22 -1.84
N VAL A 112 -0.21 -7.15 -2.61
CA VAL A 112 -0.02 -6.17 -3.67
C VAL A 112 0.36 -6.85 -4.97
N ASP A 113 -0.15 -6.35 -6.07
CA ASP A 113 0.28 -6.72 -7.42
C ASP A 113 1.35 -5.73 -7.87
N LEU A 114 2.51 -6.24 -8.24
CA LEU A 114 3.67 -5.48 -8.68
C LEU A 114 3.87 -5.49 -10.20
N ALA A 115 2.91 -6.09 -10.96
CA ALA A 115 2.95 -6.10 -12.42
C ALA A 115 2.58 -4.76 -13.04
#